data_455635a0f00a4b60553d29fe90cc0d81
#
_entry.id   455635a0f00a4b60553d29fe90cc0d81
#
_cell.length_a   1.000
_cell.length_b   1.000
_cell.length_c   1.000
_cell.angle_alpha   90.00
_cell.angle_beta   90.00
_cell.angle_gamma   90.00
#
_symmetry.space_group_name_H-M   'P 1'
#
loop_
_entity.id
_entity.type
_entity.pdbx_description
1 polymer ?
#
loop_
_entity_poly.entity_id
_entity_poly.type
_entity_poly.pdbx_seq_one_letter_code
_entity_poly.pdbx_strand_id
1 'polypeptide(L)'
;DRWHRVMGEAVVLPTLGAQLKRRTLEWEGLEEPPTVGHGNDPGGEGPFQQGGEAEAHRYLQSFFAGRVKGYRRNIGQPLASRRTCSRLSPYLAWGCLSMRQVFHAFRQAPKQGATHDLRAFGSRLRWQGHFIQKFESEDRMEFEPVNRAYLEQGHTGTPESLRAWKEGRTGVPLVDACMRCVIATGYLNFRMRAMLVSFLTHHLDHPWDAGVEHLARCFLDFEPGIHYAQFQMQAAVTGINTIRIYNPVKQGLERDAEGAFVRHWVPEIAHLQAPEIHHPWTIPPMQR
;
A
#
# COMPACT_ATOMS: atom_id res chain seq x y z
N ASP A 1 -13.40 12.01 -22.31
CA ASP A 1 -13.13 11.95 -20.88
C ASP A 1 -12.08 13.00 -20.54
N ARG A 2 -12.42 13.97 -19.64
CA ARG A 2 -11.59 15.12 -19.25
C ARG A 2 -10.23 14.66 -18.67
N TRP A 3 -10.23 13.59 -17.88
CA TRP A 3 -9.01 13.03 -17.29
C TRP A 3 -8.01 12.57 -18.36
N HIS A 4 -8.48 11.82 -19.38
CA HIS A 4 -7.63 11.38 -20.48
C HIS A 4 -7.06 12.53 -21.29
N ARG A 5 -7.85 13.59 -21.50
CA ARG A 5 -7.40 14.79 -22.21
C ARG A 5 -6.28 15.49 -21.44
N VAL A 6 -6.52 15.79 -20.15
CA VAL A 6 -5.52 16.49 -19.30
C VAL A 6 -4.24 15.65 -19.13
N MET A 7 -4.36 14.34 -18.95
CA MET A 7 -3.19 13.45 -18.82
C MET A 7 -2.46 13.25 -20.15
N GLY A 8 -3.14 13.43 -21.28
CA GLY A 8 -2.57 13.30 -22.62
C GLY A 8 -1.82 14.54 -23.13
N GLU A 9 -1.94 15.67 -22.46
CA GLU A 9 -1.17 16.87 -22.81
C GLU A 9 0.32 16.65 -22.61
N ALA A 10 1.13 17.12 -23.57
CA ALA A 10 2.59 16.96 -23.51
C ALA A 10 3.18 17.60 -22.26
N VAL A 11 4.02 16.86 -21.55
CA VAL A 11 4.81 17.42 -20.44
C VAL A 11 6.08 18.00 -21.03
N VAL A 12 6.14 19.31 -21.14
CA VAL A 12 7.39 20.00 -21.37
C VAL A 12 8.10 20.06 -20.03
N LEU A 13 9.09 19.20 -19.82
CA LEU A 13 9.97 19.29 -18.66
C LEU A 13 10.87 20.52 -18.87
N PRO A 14 10.80 21.56 -18.03
CA PRO A 14 11.76 22.64 -18.12
C PRO A 14 13.16 22.10 -17.87
N THR A 15 14.13 22.50 -18.70
CA THR A 15 15.55 22.22 -18.48
C THR A 15 16.03 23.08 -17.31
N LEU A 16 15.75 22.65 -16.09
CA LEU A 16 16.05 23.39 -14.85
C LEU A 16 17.54 23.46 -14.50
N GLY A 17 18.39 22.69 -15.20
CA GLY A 17 19.81 22.56 -14.85
C GLY A 17 20.63 23.84 -14.83
N ALA A 18 20.28 24.86 -15.63
CA ALA A 18 21.04 26.10 -15.69
C ALA A 18 20.51 27.20 -14.70
N GLN A 19 19.25 27.15 -14.35
CA GLN A 19 18.64 28.15 -13.45
C GLN A 19 18.78 27.78 -11.97
N LEU A 20 18.81 26.49 -11.63
CA LEU A 20 19.00 26.04 -10.24
C LEU A 20 20.44 26.26 -9.73
N LYS A 21 21.44 26.25 -10.60
CA LYS A 21 22.84 26.57 -10.20
C LYS A 21 23.04 28.00 -9.69
N ARG A 22 22.10 28.91 -9.92
CA ARG A 22 22.17 30.31 -9.43
C ARG A 22 21.38 30.56 -8.14
N ARG A 23 20.67 29.58 -7.58
CA ARG A 23 19.84 29.68 -6.37
C ARG A 23 20.10 28.55 -5.39
N THR A 24 21.30 28.03 -5.32
CA THR A 24 21.73 27.24 -4.16
C THR A 24 21.76 28.19 -2.97
N LEU A 25 20.69 28.12 -2.16
CA LEU A 25 20.75 28.60 -0.78
C LEU A 25 21.75 27.69 -0.08
N GLU A 26 22.81 28.29 0.47
CA GLU A 26 23.68 27.62 1.40
C GLU A 26 22.85 27.34 2.65
N TRP A 27 22.50 26.08 2.85
CA TRP A 27 21.77 25.63 4.02
C TRP A 27 22.78 25.36 5.13
N GLU A 28 23.25 26.42 5.77
CA GLU A 28 24.03 26.28 7.01
C GLU A 28 23.06 25.80 8.10
N GLY A 29 23.32 24.62 8.66
CA GLY A 29 22.68 24.10 9.88
C GLY A 29 21.59 23.05 9.71
N LEU A 30 21.39 22.46 8.52
CA LEU A 30 20.63 21.22 8.44
C LEU A 30 21.55 20.04 8.74
N GLU A 31 21.27 19.33 9.83
CA GLU A 31 21.84 18.02 10.06
C GLU A 31 21.48 17.10 8.88
N GLU A 32 22.48 16.35 8.38
CA GLU A 32 22.19 15.32 7.38
C GLU A 32 21.11 14.38 7.95
N PRO A 33 20.06 14.07 7.15
CA PRO A 33 19.04 13.16 7.61
C PRO A 33 19.73 11.84 8.04
N PRO A 34 19.30 11.23 9.17
CA PRO A 34 19.92 10.03 9.67
C PRO A 34 19.97 8.97 8.57
N THR A 35 21.14 8.41 8.34
CA THR A 35 21.34 7.33 7.37
C THR A 35 20.50 6.14 7.84
N VAL A 36 19.35 5.94 7.23
CA VAL A 36 18.50 4.77 7.52
C VAL A 36 19.27 3.54 7.05
N GLY A 37 19.65 2.68 8.00
CA GLY A 37 20.40 1.47 7.71
C GLY A 37 19.67 0.61 6.67
N HIS A 38 20.40 0.22 5.65
CA HIS A 38 19.89 -0.67 4.59
C HIS A 38 19.81 -2.11 5.14
N GLY A 39 18.67 -2.50 5.69
CA GLY A 39 18.41 -3.91 6.02
C GLY A 39 18.06 -4.70 4.75
N ASN A 40 18.26 -6.01 4.77
CA ASN A 40 18.06 -6.89 3.62
C ASN A 40 16.57 -7.15 3.33
N ASP A 41 16.03 -6.56 2.26
CA ASP A 41 14.74 -6.97 1.68
C ASP A 41 14.92 -8.33 0.96
N PRO A 42 13.95 -9.26 1.01
CA PRO A 42 13.94 -10.48 0.18
C PRO A 42 14.10 -10.26 -1.32
N GLY A 43 14.00 -9.01 -1.78
CA GLY A 43 14.31 -8.58 -3.15
C GLY A 43 15.77 -8.17 -3.38
N GLY A 44 16.64 -8.17 -2.37
CA GLY A 44 18.05 -7.82 -2.49
C GLY A 44 18.37 -6.32 -2.45
N GLU A 45 17.42 -5.44 -2.15
CA GLU A 45 17.58 -3.98 -2.23
C GLU A 45 17.33 -3.26 -0.88
N GLY A 46 17.69 -3.87 0.24
CA GLY A 46 17.44 -3.29 1.58
C GLY A 46 15.95 -3.32 1.99
N PRO A 47 15.59 -2.94 3.24
CA PRO A 47 14.21 -3.03 3.71
C PRO A 47 13.28 -2.06 3.00
N PHE A 48 13.79 -0.89 2.60
CA PHE A 48 13.01 0.16 1.98
C PHE A 48 13.36 0.35 0.50
N GLN A 49 12.36 0.65 -0.31
CA GLN A 49 12.54 1.02 -1.70
C GLN A 49 13.32 2.33 -1.79
N GLN A 50 14.40 2.34 -2.57
CA GLN A 50 15.25 3.53 -2.74
C GLN A 50 14.47 4.67 -3.40
N GLY A 51 14.69 5.89 -2.91
CA GLY A 51 14.10 7.11 -3.44
C GLY A 51 14.85 7.67 -4.65
N GLY A 52 14.32 8.77 -5.18
CA GLY A 52 14.96 9.55 -6.26
C GLY A 52 14.40 9.27 -7.65
N GLU A 53 14.60 10.24 -8.54
CA GLU A 53 14.05 10.24 -9.89
C GLU A 53 14.67 9.13 -10.76
N ALA A 54 15.98 8.88 -10.62
CA ALA A 54 16.67 7.82 -11.38
C ALA A 54 16.06 6.44 -11.08
N GLU A 55 15.84 6.11 -9.81
CA GLU A 55 15.19 4.88 -9.39
C GLU A 55 13.74 4.82 -9.84
N ALA A 56 13.02 5.92 -9.75
CA ALA A 56 11.65 6.03 -10.21
C ALA A 56 11.51 5.68 -11.70
N HIS A 57 12.41 6.21 -12.53
CA HIS A 57 12.47 5.89 -13.96
C HIS A 57 12.88 4.43 -14.21
N ARG A 58 13.82 3.87 -13.43
CA ARG A 58 14.19 2.45 -13.51
C ARG A 58 12.98 1.54 -13.23
N TYR A 59 12.20 1.85 -12.18
CA TYR A 59 10.97 1.12 -11.86
C TYR A 59 9.92 1.24 -12.95
N LEU A 60 9.73 2.44 -13.49
CA LEU A 60 8.78 2.72 -14.57
C LEU A 60 9.12 1.91 -15.83
N GLN A 61 10.37 1.99 -16.29
CA GLN A 61 10.84 1.28 -17.47
C GLN A 61 10.76 -0.24 -17.29
N SER A 62 11.26 -0.77 -16.18
CA SER A 62 11.23 -2.22 -15.91
C SER A 62 9.81 -2.77 -15.81
N PHE A 63 8.85 -1.96 -15.33
CA PHE A 63 7.46 -2.39 -15.27
C PHE A 63 6.88 -2.59 -16.67
N PHE A 64 7.00 -1.62 -17.54
CA PHE A 64 6.44 -1.73 -18.90
C PHE A 64 7.24 -2.63 -19.83
N ALA A 65 8.54 -2.81 -19.58
CA ALA A 65 9.36 -3.76 -20.32
C ALA A 65 8.98 -5.23 -20.10
N GLY A 66 8.48 -5.60 -18.91
CA GLY A 66 8.17 -7.00 -18.63
C GLY A 66 7.30 -7.28 -17.43
N ARG A 67 7.51 -6.59 -16.29
CA ARG A 67 6.81 -6.90 -15.03
C ARG A 67 5.29 -6.70 -15.08
N VAL A 68 4.79 -5.93 -16.03
CA VAL A 68 3.36 -5.73 -16.25
C VAL A 68 2.63 -7.02 -16.60
N LYS A 69 3.31 -8.00 -17.20
CA LYS A 69 2.73 -9.31 -17.51
C LYS A 69 2.41 -10.06 -16.23
N GLY A 70 1.15 -10.40 -16.05
CA GLY A 70 0.64 -11.03 -14.83
C GLY A 70 0.24 -10.06 -13.71
N TYR A 71 0.31 -8.75 -13.93
CA TYR A 71 -0.07 -7.72 -12.96
C TYR A 71 -1.45 -7.96 -12.36
N ARG A 72 -2.48 -8.19 -13.20
CA ARG A 72 -3.86 -8.43 -12.77
C ARG A 72 -4.00 -9.63 -11.85
N ARG A 73 -3.27 -10.72 -12.14
CA ARG A 73 -3.29 -11.95 -11.35
C ARG A 73 -2.61 -11.76 -10.00
N ASN A 74 -1.47 -11.07 -9.99
CA ASN A 74 -0.58 -11.02 -8.85
C ASN A 74 -0.80 -9.82 -7.91
N ILE A 75 -1.56 -8.79 -8.34
CA ILE A 75 -1.80 -7.59 -7.52
C ILE A 75 -2.46 -7.89 -6.16
N GLY A 76 -3.19 -8.99 -6.05
CA GLY A 76 -3.82 -9.44 -4.81
C GLY A 76 -2.93 -10.32 -3.93
N GLN A 77 -1.77 -10.77 -4.40
CA GLN A 77 -0.90 -11.69 -3.68
C GLN A 77 0.23 -10.91 -2.97
N PRO A 78 0.39 -11.05 -1.64
CA PRO A 78 1.32 -10.21 -0.89
C PRO A 78 2.78 -10.40 -1.32
N LEU A 79 3.22 -11.63 -1.59
CA LEU A 79 4.59 -11.92 -2.02
C LEU A 79 4.82 -11.58 -3.49
N ALA A 80 3.97 -12.07 -4.40
CA ALA A 80 4.17 -11.87 -5.84
C ALA A 80 4.03 -10.40 -6.26
N SER A 81 3.17 -9.62 -5.60
CA SER A 81 2.98 -8.20 -5.89
C SER A 81 4.26 -7.37 -5.71
N ARG A 82 5.15 -7.77 -4.82
CA ARG A 82 6.43 -7.07 -4.58
C ARG A 82 7.30 -7.03 -5.84
N ARG A 83 7.23 -8.07 -6.67
CA ARG A 83 8.04 -8.20 -7.91
C ARG A 83 7.27 -7.80 -9.17
N THR A 84 5.96 -8.06 -9.23
CA THR A 84 5.17 -7.91 -10.46
C THR A 84 4.34 -6.63 -10.52
N CYS A 85 4.08 -5.96 -9.38
CA CYS A 85 3.44 -4.64 -9.40
C CYS A 85 4.42 -3.54 -9.80
N SER A 86 3.87 -2.40 -10.19
CA SER A 86 4.68 -1.27 -10.68
C SER A 86 5.61 -0.71 -9.61
N ARG A 87 5.17 -0.70 -8.36
CA ARG A 87 5.89 -0.10 -7.23
C ARG A 87 6.15 1.40 -7.42
N LEU A 88 5.27 2.08 -8.17
CA LEU A 88 5.43 3.51 -8.49
C LEU A 88 4.78 4.45 -7.46
N SER A 89 3.96 3.91 -6.56
CA SER A 89 3.21 4.74 -5.60
C SER A 89 4.10 5.62 -4.71
N PRO A 90 5.25 5.18 -4.16
CA PRO A 90 6.14 6.06 -3.41
C PRO A 90 6.69 7.21 -4.28
N TYR A 91 7.09 6.90 -5.51
CA TYR A 91 7.63 7.92 -6.41
C TYR A 91 6.60 8.96 -6.86
N LEU A 92 5.34 8.56 -6.94
CA LEU A 92 4.24 9.48 -7.21
C LEU A 92 3.90 10.34 -5.99
N ALA A 93 3.89 9.74 -4.80
CA ALA A 93 3.62 10.45 -3.55
C ALA A 93 4.69 11.53 -3.25
N TRP A 94 5.95 11.21 -3.51
CA TRP A 94 7.09 12.10 -3.26
C TRP A 94 7.53 12.94 -4.46
N GLY A 95 6.75 12.92 -5.57
CA GLY A 95 7.02 13.76 -6.73
C GLY A 95 8.23 13.38 -7.59
N CYS A 96 8.85 12.21 -7.35
CA CYS A 96 9.93 11.70 -8.22
C CYS A 96 9.44 11.35 -9.64
N LEU A 97 8.14 11.11 -9.78
CA LEU A 97 7.43 10.95 -11.05
C LEU A 97 6.10 11.70 -10.99
N SER A 98 5.72 12.34 -12.06
CA SER A 98 4.37 12.88 -12.22
C SER A 98 3.42 11.80 -12.77
N MET A 99 2.12 11.93 -12.45
CA MET A 99 1.08 11.08 -13.04
C MET A 99 1.08 11.14 -14.58
N ARG A 100 1.41 12.29 -15.16
CA ARG A 100 1.49 12.48 -16.62
C ARG A 100 2.61 11.64 -17.24
N GLN A 101 3.81 11.62 -16.62
CA GLN A 101 4.94 10.77 -17.09
C GLN A 101 4.54 9.30 -17.08
N VAL A 102 3.92 8.83 -15.98
CA VAL A 102 3.45 7.44 -15.88
C VAL A 102 2.37 7.14 -16.93
N PHE A 103 1.43 8.06 -17.16
CA PHE A 103 0.39 7.89 -18.16
C PHE A 103 0.95 7.86 -19.60
N HIS A 104 1.93 8.71 -19.91
CA HIS A 104 2.60 8.68 -21.21
C HIS A 104 3.31 7.35 -21.44
N ALA A 105 4.09 6.87 -20.46
CA ALA A 105 4.75 5.55 -20.54
C ALA A 105 3.71 4.42 -20.71
N PHE A 106 2.59 4.47 -19.97
CA PHE A 106 1.49 3.54 -20.13
C PHE A 106 0.89 3.52 -21.55
N ARG A 107 0.73 4.70 -22.15
CA ARG A 107 0.19 4.82 -23.52
C ARG A 107 1.12 4.23 -24.57
N GLN A 108 2.41 4.31 -24.35
CA GLN A 108 3.47 3.81 -25.25
C GLN A 108 3.81 2.34 -24.99
N ALA A 109 3.34 1.77 -23.89
CA ALA A 109 3.67 0.41 -23.48
C ALA A 109 3.27 -0.64 -24.53
N PRO A 110 4.13 -1.64 -24.80
CA PRO A 110 3.81 -2.74 -25.70
C PRO A 110 2.58 -3.52 -25.21
N LYS A 111 1.58 -3.65 -26.07
CA LYS A 111 0.30 -4.31 -25.72
C LYS A 111 0.36 -5.83 -25.86
N GLN A 112 1.34 -6.36 -26.60
CA GLN A 112 1.43 -7.78 -26.93
C GLN A 112 1.58 -8.64 -25.66
N GLY A 113 0.61 -9.50 -25.41
CA GLY A 113 0.56 -10.39 -24.25
C GLY A 113 0.27 -9.72 -22.91
N ALA A 114 -0.03 -8.39 -22.88
CA ALA A 114 -0.26 -7.64 -21.64
C ALA A 114 -1.54 -6.75 -21.66
N THR A 115 -2.41 -6.89 -22.65
CA THR A 115 -3.57 -5.99 -22.83
C THR A 115 -4.48 -5.91 -21.60
N HIS A 116 -4.80 -7.05 -20.97
CA HIS A 116 -5.65 -7.09 -19.79
C HIS A 116 -4.94 -6.52 -18.55
N ASP A 117 -3.64 -6.77 -18.41
CA ASP A 117 -2.83 -6.25 -17.33
C ASP A 117 -2.67 -4.73 -17.42
N LEU A 118 -2.39 -4.22 -18.63
CA LEU A 118 -2.34 -2.78 -18.91
C LEU A 118 -3.68 -2.10 -18.64
N ARG A 119 -4.79 -2.71 -19.02
CA ARG A 119 -6.13 -2.17 -18.71
C ARG A 119 -6.35 -2.09 -17.21
N ALA A 120 -5.97 -3.13 -16.47
CA ALA A 120 -6.06 -3.15 -15.02
C ALA A 120 -5.19 -2.05 -14.39
N PHE A 121 -3.95 -1.88 -14.86
CA PHE A 121 -3.05 -0.82 -14.39
C PHE A 121 -3.60 0.58 -14.70
N GLY A 122 -4.04 0.84 -15.94
CA GLY A 122 -4.64 2.12 -16.33
C GLY A 122 -5.87 2.50 -15.51
N SER A 123 -6.66 1.51 -15.09
CA SER A 123 -7.75 1.73 -14.13
C SER A 123 -7.22 2.25 -12.78
N ARG A 124 -6.09 1.76 -12.28
CA ARG A 124 -5.50 2.22 -11.01
C ARG A 124 -5.01 3.66 -11.06
N LEU A 125 -4.46 4.09 -12.19
CA LEU A 125 -4.08 5.51 -12.36
C LEU A 125 -5.28 6.45 -12.23
N ARG A 126 -6.44 6.06 -12.77
CA ARG A 126 -7.68 6.84 -12.62
C ARG A 126 -8.19 6.86 -11.18
N TRP A 127 -8.14 5.72 -10.49
CA TRP A 127 -8.55 5.63 -9.10
C TRP A 127 -7.69 6.51 -8.19
N GLN A 128 -6.38 6.56 -8.43
CA GLN A 128 -5.48 7.45 -7.68
C GLN A 128 -5.91 8.91 -7.80
N GLY A 129 -6.08 9.41 -9.03
CA GLY A 129 -6.53 10.79 -9.24
C GLY A 129 -7.93 11.05 -8.64
N HIS A 130 -8.83 10.07 -8.71
CA HIS A 130 -10.16 10.19 -8.12
C HIS A 130 -10.13 10.40 -6.61
N PHE A 131 -9.33 9.62 -5.89
CA PHE A 131 -9.25 9.73 -4.43
C PHE A 131 -8.60 11.03 -3.97
N ILE A 132 -7.54 11.47 -4.66
CA ILE A 132 -6.90 12.75 -4.36
C ILE A 132 -7.88 13.90 -4.57
N GLN A 133 -8.58 13.95 -5.71
CA GLN A 133 -9.59 14.98 -5.99
C GLN A 133 -10.77 14.93 -5.02
N LYS A 134 -11.16 13.74 -4.58
CA LYS A 134 -12.21 13.60 -3.57
C LYS A 134 -11.77 14.22 -2.23
N PHE A 135 -10.54 13.99 -1.81
CA PHE A 135 -9.99 14.57 -0.59
C PHE A 135 -9.87 16.09 -0.68
N GLU A 136 -9.43 16.63 -1.82
CA GLU A 136 -9.39 18.08 -2.07
C GLU A 136 -10.79 18.74 -1.94
N SER A 137 -11.85 17.99 -2.22
CA SER A 137 -13.24 18.46 -2.12
C SER A 137 -13.87 18.22 -0.76
N GLU A 138 -13.32 17.32 0.04
CA GLU A 138 -13.87 16.82 1.31
C GLU A 138 -12.73 16.53 2.30
N ASP A 139 -11.90 17.54 2.57
CA ASP A 139 -10.72 17.43 3.44
C ASP A 139 -11.04 17.03 4.88
N ARG A 140 -12.25 17.36 5.37
CA ARG A 140 -12.72 16.95 6.70
C ARG A 140 -12.69 15.42 6.93
N MET A 141 -12.62 14.61 5.85
CA MET A 141 -12.47 13.15 6.01
C MET A 141 -11.16 12.73 6.69
N GLU A 142 -10.24 13.64 6.91
CA GLU A 142 -9.07 13.43 7.76
C GLU A 142 -9.46 13.26 9.23
N PHE A 143 -10.49 13.97 9.69
CA PHE A 143 -10.85 14.10 11.10
C PHE A 143 -12.21 13.48 11.44
N GLU A 144 -13.12 13.41 10.46
CA GLU A 144 -14.48 12.95 10.64
C GLU A 144 -14.87 11.87 9.62
N PRO A 145 -15.77 10.94 9.96
CA PRO A 145 -16.35 10.05 8.97
C PRO A 145 -17.11 10.83 7.90
N VAL A 146 -16.97 10.44 6.64
CA VAL A 146 -17.70 11.07 5.51
C VAL A 146 -19.20 11.07 5.79
N ASN A 147 -19.75 9.98 6.30
CA ASN A 147 -21.12 9.95 6.79
C ASN A 147 -21.15 10.21 8.29
N ARG A 148 -21.61 11.39 8.66
CA ARG A 148 -21.66 11.86 10.06
C ARG A 148 -22.55 11.03 10.99
N ALA A 149 -23.42 10.18 10.45
CA ALA A 149 -24.19 9.24 11.26
C ALA A 149 -23.29 8.25 12.06
N TYR A 150 -22.02 8.10 11.67
CA TYR A 150 -21.06 7.24 12.37
C TYR A 150 -20.21 7.98 13.43
N LEU A 151 -20.42 9.28 13.65
CA LEU A 151 -19.68 10.03 14.69
C LEU A 151 -19.92 9.50 16.11
N GLU A 152 -21.12 9.01 16.37
CA GLU A 152 -21.54 8.52 17.70
C GLU A 152 -21.48 6.98 17.80
N GLN A 153 -20.83 6.32 16.85
CA GLN A 153 -20.69 4.86 16.89
C GLN A 153 -19.81 4.45 18.07
N GLY A 154 -20.39 3.67 18.99
CA GLY A 154 -19.61 3.05 20.08
C GLY A 154 -18.73 1.92 19.59
N HIS A 155 -17.60 1.73 20.26
CA HIS A 155 -16.63 0.67 19.98
C HIS A 155 -16.21 -0.02 21.28
N THR A 156 -15.91 -1.31 21.19
CA THR A 156 -15.53 -2.17 22.33
C THR A 156 -14.06 -2.58 22.32
N GLY A 157 -13.31 -2.16 21.30
CA GLY A 157 -11.88 -2.46 21.15
C GLY A 157 -11.04 -1.96 22.34
N THR A 158 -10.10 -2.78 22.80
CA THR A 158 -9.26 -2.47 23.96
C THR A 158 -7.89 -1.92 23.57
N PRO A 159 -7.22 -1.14 24.45
CA PRO A 159 -5.86 -0.68 24.20
C PRO A 159 -4.88 -1.81 23.88
N GLU A 160 -5.06 -2.98 24.50
CA GLU A 160 -4.24 -4.18 24.30
C GLU A 160 -4.41 -4.74 22.88
N SER A 161 -5.65 -4.84 22.40
CA SER A 161 -5.95 -5.33 21.05
C SER A 161 -5.42 -4.37 19.97
N LEU A 162 -5.53 -3.04 20.21
CA LEU A 162 -4.93 -2.03 19.32
C LEU A 162 -3.40 -2.13 19.27
N ARG A 163 -2.76 -2.28 20.42
CA ARG A 163 -1.32 -2.46 20.51
C ARG A 163 -0.88 -3.75 19.81
N ALA A 164 -1.56 -4.86 20.04
CA ALA A 164 -1.29 -6.12 19.38
C ALA A 164 -1.39 -6.01 17.84
N TRP A 165 -2.40 -5.27 17.35
CA TRP A 165 -2.54 -5.01 15.93
C TRP A 165 -1.39 -4.14 15.39
N LYS A 166 -1.05 -3.04 16.07
CA LYS A 166 0.06 -2.15 15.67
C LYS A 166 1.41 -2.85 15.63
N GLU A 167 1.62 -3.84 16.48
CA GLU A 167 2.87 -4.59 16.60
C GLU A 167 2.90 -5.90 15.77
N GLY A 168 1.80 -6.26 15.11
CA GLY A 168 1.67 -7.53 14.38
C GLY A 168 1.76 -8.75 15.31
N ARG A 169 1.01 -8.72 16.40
CA ARG A 169 0.94 -9.78 17.43
C ARG A 169 -0.49 -10.12 17.82
N THR A 170 -1.40 -10.07 16.83
CA THR A 170 -2.82 -10.37 17.04
C THR A 170 -3.11 -11.86 17.23
N GLY A 171 -2.16 -12.73 16.88
CA GLY A 171 -2.34 -14.18 16.82
C GLY A 171 -3.04 -14.64 15.53
N VAL A 172 -3.35 -13.74 14.60
CA VAL A 172 -3.89 -14.08 13.28
C VAL A 172 -2.77 -13.97 12.23
N PRO A 173 -2.24 -15.10 11.74
CA PRO A 173 -0.97 -15.15 11.03
C PRO A 173 -0.83 -14.18 9.86
N LEU A 174 -1.84 -14.09 8.98
CA LEU A 174 -1.77 -13.19 7.82
C LEU A 174 -1.85 -11.71 8.23
N VAL A 175 -2.61 -11.38 9.28
CA VAL A 175 -2.69 -10.00 9.81
C VAL A 175 -1.32 -9.58 10.37
N ASP A 176 -0.73 -10.45 11.19
CA ASP A 176 0.58 -10.21 11.81
C ASP A 176 1.69 -10.12 10.76
N ALA A 177 1.69 -11.02 9.78
CA ALA A 177 2.61 -10.99 8.65
C ALA A 177 2.51 -9.68 7.86
N CYS A 178 1.30 -9.20 7.58
CA CYS A 178 1.06 -7.96 6.85
C CYS A 178 1.55 -6.74 7.64
N MET A 179 1.27 -6.68 8.94
CA MET A 179 1.70 -5.57 9.78
C MET A 179 3.23 -5.53 9.91
N ARG A 180 3.86 -6.68 10.22
CA ARG A 180 5.33 -6.77 10.29
C ARG A 180 6.00 -6.42 8.96
N CYS A 181 5.42 -6.86 7.85
CA CYS A 181 5.90 -6.52 6.50
C CYS A 181 5.89 -5.01 6.25
N VAL A 182 4.80 -4.32 6.56
CA VAL A 182 4.72 -2.87 6.32
C VAL A 182 5.64 -2.08 7.24
N ILE A 183 5.76 -2.47 8.51
CA ILE A 183 6.68 -1.85 9.47
C ILE A 183 8.13 -1.98 8.97
N ALA A 184 8.52 -3.16 8.50
CA ALA A 184 9.89 -3.44 8.09
C ALA A 184 10.25 -2.87 6.71
N THR A 185 9.27 -2.66 5.80
CA THR A 185 9.58 -2.37 4.39
C THR A 185 8.84 -1.15 3.81
N GLY A 186 7.91 -0.58 4.56
CA GLY A 186 7.06 0.52 4.09
C GLY A 186 6.09 0.16 2.97
N TYR A 187 5.99 -1.12 2.59
CA TYR A 187 5.16 -1.57 1.48
C TYR A 187 4.25 -2.74 1.83
N LEU A 188 3.01 -2.59 1.41
CA LEU A 188 2.03 -3.67 1.40
C LEU A 188 1.10 -3.47 0.19
N ASN A 189 0.68 -4.55 -0.47
CA ASN A 189 -0.26 -4.46 -1.58
C ASN A 189 -1.66 -4.09 -1.09
N PHE A 190 -2.43 -3.45 -1.97
CA PHE A 190 -3.73 -2.85 -1.63
C PHE A 190 -4.69 -3.81 -0.89
N ARG A 191 -4.81 -5.06 -1.35
CA ARG A 191 -5.73 -6.02 -0.74
C ARG A 191 -5.38 -6.31 0.72
N MET A 192 -4.11 -6.41 1.03
CA MET A 192 -3.66 -6.65 2.41
C MET A 192 -3.81 -5.39 3.28
N ARG A 193 -3.61 -4.19 2.72
CA ARG A 193 -3.93 -2.92 3.43
C ARG A 193 -5.41 -2.88 3.79
N ALA A 194 -6.29 -3.18 2.85
CA ALA A 194 -7.73 -3.23 3.07
C ALA A 194 -8.12 -4.25 4.16
N MET A 195 -7.46 -5.41 4.16
CA MET A 195 -7.67 -6.43 5.19
C MET A 195 -7.21 -5.95 6.57
N LEU A 196 -6.06 -5.28 6.69
CA LEU A 196 -5.58 -4.74 7.97
C LEU A 196 -6.59 -3.77 8.59
N VAL A 197 -7.12 -2.84 7.78
CA VAL A 197 -8.12 -1.88 8.26
C VAL A 197 -9.44 -2.59 8.62
N SER A 198 -9.93 -3.46 7.74
CA SER A 198 -11.15 -4.24 8.00
C SER A 198 -11.02 -5.11 9.26
N PHE A 199 -9.83 -5.66 9.53
CA PHE A 199 -9.59 -6.44 10.75
C PHE A 199 -9.64 -5.55 12.00
N LEU A 200 -8.98 -4.38 11.97
CA LEU A 200 -9.02 -3.42 13.07
C LEU A 200 -10.45 -3.01 13.43
N THR A 201 -11.24 -2.67 12.40
CA THR A 201 -12.56 -2.06 12.62
C THR A 201 -13.69 -3.07 12.84
N HIS A 202 -13.64 -4.22 12.17
CA HIS A 202 -14.76 -5.19 12.21
C HIS A 202 -14.49 -6.43 13.07
N HIS A 203 -13.22 -6.79 13.32
CA HIS A 203 -12.89 -7.93 14.18
C HIS A 203 -12.45 -7.50 15.58
N LEU A 204 -11.67 -6.41 15.66
CA LEU A 204 -11.22 -5.85 16.93
C LEU A 204 -12.11 -4.72 17.45
N ASP A 205 -13.10 -4.30 16.65
CA ASP A 205 -14.09 -3.27 16.97
C ASP A 205 -13.47 -1.96 17.45
N HIS A 206 -12.44 -1.48 16.74
CA HIS A 206 -11.86 -0.15 16.94
C HIS A 206 -12.46 0.88 15.98
N PRO A 207 -12.51 2.16 16.37
CA PRO A 207 -12.84 3.24 15.45
C PRO A 207 -11.81 3.32 14.33
N TRP A 208 -12.25 3.81 13.17
CA TRP A 208 -11.40 3.83 11.96
C TRP A 208 -10.11 4.64 12.14
N ASP A 209 -10.16 5.72 12.90
CA ASP A 209 -9.05 6.65 13.14
C ASP A 209 -7.98 6.07 14.10
N ALA A 210 -8.29 5.07 14.91
CA ALA A 210 -7.35 4.45 15.84
C ALA A 210 -6.07 3.88 15.17
N GLY A 211 -6.17 3.48 13.91
CA GLY A 211 -5.06 2.90 13.15
C GLY A 211 -4.47 3.78 12.05
N VAL A 212 -5.13 4.89 11.73
CA VAL A 212 -4.78 5.77 10.60
C VAL A 212 -3.35 6.28 10.69
N GLU A 213 -3.00 6.93 11.80
CA GLU A 213 -1.67 7.52 11.98
C GLU A 213 -0.56 6.46 11.97
N HIS A 214 -0.80 5.31 12.60
CA HIS A 214 0.19 4.24 12.64
C HIS A 214 0.55 3.76 11.23
N LEU A 215 -0.44 3.45 10.38
CA LEU A 215 -0.17 3.03 9.01
C LEU A 215 0.32 4.17 8.11
N ALA A 216 -0.11 5.43 8.35
CA ALA A 216 0.42 6.58 7.64
C ALA A 216 1.95 6.70 7.83
N ARG A 217 2.44 6.51 9.05
CA ARG A 217 3.88 6.53 9.36
C ARG A 217 4.65 5.33 8.80
N CYS A 218 3.97 4.19 8.60
CA CYS A 218 4.60 2.99 8.05
C CYS A 218 4.71 3.01 6.52
N PHE A 219 3.79 3.64 5.79
CA PHE A 219 3.76 3.58 4.33
C PHE A 219 4.73 4.56 3.67
N LEU A 220 5.64 4.06 2.83
CA LEU A 220 6.49 4.89 1.96
C LEU A 220 5.69 5.72 0.96
N ASP A 221 4.49 5.29 0.62
CA ASP A 221 3.60 5.91 -0.35
C ASP A 221 2.39 6.57 0.30
N PHE A 222 2.57 7.09 1.52
CA PHE A 222 1.50 7.84 2.18
C PHE A 222 1.05 9.00 1.30
N GLU A 223 -0.24 9.02 1.00
CA GLU A 223 -0.94 10.06 0.25
C GLU A 223 -2.28 10.30 0.94
N PRO A 224 -2.50 11.48 1.55
CA PRO A 224 -3.67 11.74 2.40
C PRO A 224 -5.00 11.37 1.72
N GLY A 225 -5.20 11.80 0.48
CA GLY A 225 -6.43 11.56 -0.26
C GLY A 225 -6.73 10.08 -0.47
N ILE A 226 -5.69 9.27 -0.65
CA ILE A 226 -5.85 7.82 -0.79
C ILE A 226 -6.01 7.17 0.58
N HIS A 227 -5.18 7.56 1.53
CA HIS A 227 -5.09 6.91 2.83
C HIS A 227 -6.39 7.06 3.64
N TYR A 228 -6.82 8.28 3.89
CA TYR A 228 -8.05 8.54 4.67
C TYR A 228 -9.29 7.98 3.97
N ALA A 229 -9.43 8.21 2.66
CA ALA A 229 -10.54 7.69 1.89
C ALA A 229 -10.62 6.15 1.95
N GLN A 230 -9.48 5.45 1.84
CA GLN A 230 -9.45 4.00 1.91
C GLN A 230 -9.72 3.47 3.31
N PHE A 231 -9.20 4.10 4.37
CA PHE A 231 -9.53 3.73 5.73
C PHE A 231 -11.04 3.77 5.96
N GLN A 232 -11.67 4.88 5.64
CA GLN A 232 -13.11 5.05 5.83
C GLN A 232 -13.95 4.08 4.99
N MET A 233 -13.51 3.80 3.74
CA MET A 233 -14.18 2.80 2.91
C MET A 233 -14.09 1.38 3.49
N GLN A 234 -12.94 0.98 4.04
CA GLN A 234 -12.77 -0.34 4.64
C GLN A 234 -13.45 -0.47 6.01
N ALA A 235 -13.51 0.62 6.75
CA ALA A 235 -14.28 0.73 8.01
C ALA A 235 -15.79 0.84 7.80
N ALA A 236 -16.25 0.98 6.55
CA ALA A 236 -17.66 1.12 6.18
C ALA A 236 -18.36 2.40 6.70
N VAL A 237 -17.59 3.43 7.06
CA VAL A 237 -18.15 4.69 7.62
C VAL A 237 -18.45 5.76 6.54
N THR A 238 -18.40 5.41 5.26
CA THR A 238 -18.72 6.31 4.16
C THR A 238 -20.23 6.36 3.85
N GLY A 239 -20.99 5.34 4.25
CA GLY A 239 -22.43 5.22 3.99
C GLY A 239 -22.82 4.87 2.54
N ILE A 240 -21.88 4.83 1.61
CA ILE A 240 -22.13 4.62 0.16
C ILE A 240 -21.52 3.33 -0.39
N ASN A 241 -20.65 2.68 0.37
CA ASN A 241 -19.98 1.45 -0.05
C ASN A 241 -20.59 0.24 0.64
N THR A 242 -20.68 -0.88 -0.08
CA THR A 242 -21.01 -2.16 0.52
C THR A 242 -19.98 -2.52 1.58
N ILE A 243 -20.43 -2.89 2.76
CA ILE A 243 -19.57 -3.37 3.85
C ILE A 243 -18.83 -4.62 3.40
N ARG A 244 -17.52 -4.63 3.54
CA ARG A 244 -16.64 -5.74 3.16
C ARG A 244 -15.80 -6.16 4.34
N ILE A 245 -16.25 -7.18 5.03
CA ILE A 245 -15.48 -7.79 6.12
C ILE A 245 -14.55 -8.83 5.49
N TYR A 246 -13.25 -8.59 5.58
CA TYR A 246 -12.24 -9.53 5.10
C TYR A 246 -12.03 -10.64 6.13
N ASN A 247 -12.16 -11.88 5.70
CA ASN A 247 -11.77 -13.04 6.52
C ASN A 247 -10.27 -13.31 6.32
N PRO A 248 -9.41 -13.11 7.33
CA PRO A 248 -7.94 -13.25 7.17
C PRO A 248 -7.52 -14.67 6.82
N VAL A 249 -8.17 -15.69 7.39
CA VAL A 249 -7.87 -17.10 7.08
C VAL A 249 -8.15 -17.38 5.61
N LYS A 250 -9.34 -17.01 5.12
CA LYS A 250 -9.69 -17.17 3.71
C LYS A 250 -8.72 -16.40 2.80
N GLN A 251 -8.30 -15.18 3.19
CA GLN A 251 -7.30 -14.42 2.41
C GLN A 251 -5.95 -15.14 2.41
N GLY A 252 -5.53 -15.77 3.50
CA GLY A 252 -4.31 -16.58 3.57
C GLY A 252 -4.37 -17.74 2.58
N LEU A 253 -5.40 -18.56 2.68
CA LEU A 253 -5.60 -19.72 1.81
C LEU A 253 -5.68 -19.36 0.30
N GLU A 254 -6.27 -18.21 -0.04
CA GLU A 254 -6.42 -17.80 -1.44
C GLU A 254 -5.21 -17.01 -2.00
N ARG A 255 -4.45 -16.29 -1.17
CA ARG A 255 -3.45 -15.31 -1.60
C ARG A 255 -2.01 -15.68 -1.21
N ASP A 256 -1.85 -16.58 -0.27
CA ASP A 256 -0.58 -17.13 0.21
C ASP A 256 -0.76 -18.62 0.48
N ALA A 257 -1.34 -19.36 -0.47
CA ALA A 257 -1.80 -20.73 -0.28
C ALA A 257 -0.74 -21.65 0.38
N GLU A 258 0.52 -21.49 -0.03
CA GLU A 258 1.64 -22.25 0.53
C GLU A 258 2.18 -21.67 1.86
N GLY A 259 1.66 -20.54 2.32
CA GLY A 259 2.11 -19.90 3.56
C GLY A 259 3.51 -19.27 3.49
N ALA A 260 4.04 -19.03 2.30
CA ALA A 260 5.40 -18.52 2.13
C ALA A 260 5.56 -17.10 2.68
N PHE A 261 4.57 -16.23 2.49
CA PHE A 261 4.56 -14.87 3.04
C PHE A 261 4.44 -14.89 4.57
N VAL A 262 3.53 -15.72 5.10
CA VAL A 262 3.36 -15.88 6.56
C VAL A 262 4.64 -16.42 7.20
N ARG A 263 5.26 -17.48 6.65
CA ARG A 263 6.52 -18.04 7.20
C ARG A 263 7.64 -17.01 7.28
N HIS A 264 7.72 -16.14 6.28
CA HIS A 264 8.76 -15.13 6.25
C HIS A 264 8.58 -14.06 7.36
N TRP A 265 7.35 -13.62 7.60
CA TRP A 265 7.07 -12.53 8.51
C TRP A 265 6.67 -12.96 9.93
N VAL A 266 6.31 -14.23 10.12
CA VAL A 266 5.92 -14.81 11.42
C VAL A 266 6.77 -16.07 11.66
N PRO A 267 8.07 -15.90 11.95
CA PRO A 267 8.99 -17.02 12.10
C PRO A 267 8.61 -17.97 13.23
N GLU A 268 7.84 -17.52 14.21
CA GLU A 268 7.37 -18.32 15.35
C GLU A 268 6.55 -19.53 14.92
N ILE A 269 5.85 -19.43 13.78
CA ILE A 269 5.03 -20.53 13.22
C ILE A 269 5.55 -21.04 11.89
N ALA A 270 6.79 -20.70 11.51
CA ALA A 270 7.36 -21.06 10.21
C ALA A 270 7.49 -22.58 9.99
N HIS A 271 7.50 -23.35 11.06
CA HIS A 271 7.53 -24.82 11.03
C HIS A 271 6.21 -25.47 10.57
N LEU A 272 5.10 -24.73 10.65
CA LEU A 272 3.79 -25.23 10.26
C LEU A 272 3.66 -25.34 8.73
N GLN A 273 2.97 -26.37 8.28
CA GLN A 273 2.66 -26.53 6.87
C GLN A 273 1.35 -25.82 6.51
N ALA A 274 1.12 -25.58 5.23
CA ALA A 274 -0.20 -25.18 4.73
C ALA A 274 -1.12 -26.42 4.67
N PRO A 275 -2.41 -26.24 4.98
CA PRO A 275 -3.11 -24.97 5.28
C PRO A 275 -3.03 -24.50 6.74
N GLU A 276 -2.50 -25.32 7.66
CA GLU A 276 -2.54 -25.10 9.12
C GLU A 276 -1.85 -23.80 9.53
N ILE A 277 -0.82 -23.37 8.82
CA ILE A 277 -0.12 -22.10 9.08
C ILE A 277 -1.06 -20.87 9.06
N HIS A 278 -2.20 -20.95 8.37
CA HIS A 278 -3.17 -19.86 8.27
C HIS A 278 -4.20 -19.86 9.42
N HIS A 279 -4.30 -20.96 10.18
CA HIS A 279 -5.23 -21.13 11.30
C HIS A 279 -4.66 -22.08 12.39
N PRO A 280 -3.49 -21.73 12.97
CA PRO A 280 -2.74 -22.61 13.88
C PRO A 280 -3.50 -23.00 15.14
N TRP A 281 -4.54 -22.28 15.50
CA TRP A 281 -5.39 -22.60 16.67
C TRP A 281 -6.20 -23.87 16.50
N THR A 282 -6.35 -24.40 15.30
CA THR A 282 -7.05 -25.67 15.04
C THR A 282 -6.16 -26.90 15.27
N ILE A 283 -4.85 -26.70 15.41
CA ILE A 283 -3.90 -27.78 15.67
C ILE A 283 -4.00 -28.19 17.14
N PRO A 284 -4.08 -29.50 17.47
CA PRO A 284 -4.06 -29.98 18.84
C PRO A 284 -2.83 -29.45 19.61
N PRO A 285 -2.96 -29.13 20.94
CA PRO A 285 -1.87 -28.55 21.72
C PRO A 285 -0.55 -29.35 21.71
N MET A 286 -0.64 -30.66 21.58
CA MET A 286 0.55 -31.54 21.50
C MET A 286 1.29 -31.50 20.15
N GLN A 287 0.75 -30.83 19.14
CA GLN A 287 1.32 -30.74 17.78
C GLN A 287 1.66 -29.30 17.38
N ARG A 288 1.47 -28.34 18.31
CA ARG A 288 1.77 -26.92 18.07
C ARG A 288 3.25 -26.57 18.27
#